data_dd6b5d728cbd8ec53172e2ab19370272
#
_entry.id   dd6b5d728cbd8ec53172e2ab19370272
#
_cell.length_a   1.000
_cell.length_b   1.000
_cell.length_c   1.000
_cell.angle_alpha   90.00
_cell.angle_beta   90.00
_cell.angle_gamma   90.00
#
_symmetry.space_group_name_H-M   'P 1'
#
loop_
_entity.id
_entity.type
_entity.pdbx_description
1 polymer ?
#
loop_
_entity_poly.entity_id
_entity_poly.type
_entity_poly.pdbx_seq_one_letter_code
_entity_poly.pdbx_strand_id
1 'polypeptide(L)'
;MRGVEPDSLPVEELPIPVPDVPGADATARGLPRRVDLTLRQRMIVDSSAIADLALRTSIASLLSATMVPSIAGALRRSEAVAEQKQLRFYAELAAAKDPQVSFPSPQELPRVSSRPANPVAEWVAKGNVSNIRFRSNFQAVNPDMRDQCAGFVRNNVVHAQHWRHDDGPRPTLCLIHGFMGSAYLFNGLFFSLPWFYRCGYDVMLYTLPFHGRRAEKYSPFSGHGYFAHGMAGFAEAMAQAVHDFRSLLDYLEYTGVDRIALTGMSLGGYTSALIASVDDRIQAVIPNVPVVTPDRTVDEWFPANKVVALRDWIAGTDTELVEAATMYSSPLNYRPLPAKDRRLIIAGLGDRLAPPEQAEMLWEHWDRCTFHWFPGNHVLHVSQPDYLRRMTRFLAPFMFD
;
A
#
# COMPACT_ATOMS: atom_id res chain seq x y z
N MET A 1 3.64 48.50 -4.69
CA MET A 1 4.08 47.27 -4.06
C MET A 1 3.90 46.19 -5.09
N ARG A 2 4.97 45.66 -5.62
CA ARG A 2 4.97 44.67 -6.70
C ARG A 2 4.70 43.28 -6.08
N GLY A 3 3.66 42.59 -6.57
CA GLY A 3 3.38 41.23 -6.18
C GLY A 3 4.54 40.31 -6.58
N VAL A 4 5.03 39.54 -5.64
CA VAL A 4 5.94 38.44 -5.89
C VAL A 4 5.05 37.28 -6.32
N GLU A 5 5.10 36.92 -7.62
CA GLU A 5 4.54 35.67 -8.11
C GLU A 5 5.20 34.49 -7.36
N PRO A 6 4.41 33.48 -6.96
CA PRO A 6 4.99 32.28 -6.40
C PRO A 6 5.77 31.56 -7.51
N ASP A 7 7.09 31.40 -7.30
CA ASP A 7 7.96 30.58 -8.13
C ASP A 7 7.36 29.17 -8.32
N SER A 8 6.64 28.99 -9.41
CA SER A 8 6.43 27.68 -10.00
C SER A 8 7.79 27.23 -10.54
N LEU A 9 8.47 26.34 -9.85
CA LEU A 9 9.65 25.69 -10.39
C LEU A 9 9.23 24.85 -11.60
N PRO A 10 9.56 25.25 -12.83
CA PRO A 10 9.29 24.42 -13.99
C PRO A 10 10.05 23.10 -13.83
N VAL A 11 9.48 22.02 -14.31
CA VAL A 11 10.10 20.68 -14.32
C VAL A 11 11.47 20.69 -15.01
N GLU A 12 11.74 21.68 -15.86
CA GLU A 12 13.00 21.89 -16.56
C GLU A 12 14.15 22.45 -15.70
N GLU A 13 13.88 23.06 -14.56
CA GLU A 13 14.90 23.72 -13.74
C GLU A 13 15.32 22.94 -12.48
N LEU A 14 15.23 21.63 -12.46
CA LEU A 14 15.90 20.82 -11.44
C LEU A 14 17.40 20.66 -11.85
N PRO A 15 18.35 21.47 -11.32
CA PRO A 15 19.66 21.69 -11.94
C PRO A 15 20.71 20.66 -11.54
N ILE A 16 20.38 19.49 -11.09
CA ILE A 16 21.38 18.48 -10.75
C ILE A 16 21.11 17.22 -11.54
N PRO A 17 21.99 16.82 -12.48
CA PRO A 17 21.93 15.47 -13.03
C PRO A 17 22.01 14.50 -11.85
N VAL A 18 20.96 13.68 -11.68
CA VAL A 18 21.03 12.54 -10.78
C VAL A 18 22.17 11.70 -11.29
N PRO A 19 23.25 11.44 -10.51
CA PRO A 19 24.24 10.50 -10.94
C PRO A 19 23.51 9.21 -11.27
N ASP A 20 23.73 8.67 -12.46
CA ASP A 20 23.26 7.34 -12.84
C ASP A 20 23.77 6.39 -11.75
N VAL A 21 22.86 5.91 -10.90
CA VAL A 21 23.21 4.80 -10.02
C VAL A 21 23.40 3.64 -10.98
N PRO A 22 24.62 3.07 -11.10
CA PRO A 22 24.86 1.94 -11.98
C PRO A 22 23.85 0.85 -11.63
N GLY A 23 23.04 0.42 -12.61
CA GLY A 23 21.96 -0.54 -12.43
C GLY A 23 20.55 0.05 -12.28
N ALA A 24 20.37 1.38 -12.40
CA ALA A 24 19.04 2.01 -12.32
C ALA A 24 18.15 1.73 -13.54
N ASP A 25 18.73 1.35 -14.68
CA ASP A 25 18.01 0.89 -15.85
C ASP A 25 18.10 -0.63 -15.95
N ALA A 26 17.15 -1.32 -15.33
CA ALA A 26 16.95 -2.75 -15.54
C ALA A 26 16.40 -2.99 -16.95
N THR A 27 17.19 -2.69 -17.97
CA THR A 27 16.89 -3.06 -19.35
C THR A 27 17.38 -4.47 -19.62
N ALA A 28 16.48 -5.38 -19.92
CA ALA A 28 16.68 -6.63 -20.68
C ALA A 28 17.58 -7.76 -20.11
N ARG A 29 18.33 -7.59 -19.02
CA ARG A 29 19.28 -8.60 -18.52
C ARG A 29 19.13 -8.90 -17.03
N GLY A 30 17.94 -9.24 -16.55
CA GLY A 30 17.73 -9.53 -15.12
C GLY A 30 18.07 -8.34 -14.20
N LEU A 31 17.41 -8.23 -13.04
CA LEU A 31 17.79 -7.23 -12.04
C LEU A 31 19.18 -7.56 -11.50
N PRO A 32 20.19 -6.69 -11.63
CA PRO A 32 21.48 -6.96 -11.00
C PRO A 32 21.28 -6.90 -9.48
N ARG A 33 21.35 -8.04 -8.80
CA ARG A 33 21.41 -8.09 -7.33
C ARG A 33 22.67 -7.41 -6.77
N ARG A 34 23.66 -7.15 -7.61
CA ARG A 34 24.92 -6.48 -7.27
C ARG A 34 24.94 -5.11 -7.93
N VAL A 35 24.32 -4.16 -7.24
CA VAL A 35 24.63 -2.76 -7.48
C VAL A 35 26.03 -2.53 -6.89
N ASP A 36 26.95 -1.93 -7.68
CA ASP A 36 28.26 -1.55 -7.16
C ASP A 36 28.10 -0.42 -6.15
N LEU A 37 27.92 -0.79 -4.90
CA LEU A 37 27.78 0.14 -3.80
C LEU A 37 29.13 0.68 -3.38
N THR A 38 29.25 1.98 -3.20
CA THR A 38 30.35 2.61 -2.50
C THR A 38 30.44 2.05 -1.07
N LEU A 39 31.61 2.13 -0.43
CA LEU A 39 31.79 1.71 0.96
C LEU A 39 30.75 2.37 1.89
N ARG A 40 30.50 3.67 1.71
CA ARG A 40 29.50 4.42 2.48
C ARG A 40 28.09 3.84 2.30
N GLN A 41 27.70 3.52 1.07
CA GLN A 41 26.38 2.92 0.78
C GLN A 41 26.26 1.53 1.38
N ARG A 42 27.32 0.69 1.34
CA ARG A 42 27.34 -0.61 2.01
C ARG A 42 27.15 -0.48 3.52
N MET A 43 27.86 0.44 4.16
CA MET A 43 27.68 0.70 5.59
C MET A 43 26.26 1.14 5.94
N ILE A 44 25.64 1.96 5.09
CA ILE A 44 24.22 2.37 5.25
C ILE A 44 23.29 1.16 5.13
N VAL A 45 23.44 0.34 4.10
CA VAL A 45 22.64 -0.86 3.88
C VAL A 45 22.77 -1.81 5.07
N ASP A 46 23.99 -2.12 5.50
CA ASP A 46 24.24 -3.08 6.58
C ASP A 46 23.73 -2.56 7.93
N SER A 47 24.01 -1.30 8.27
CA SER A 47 23.54 -0.72 9.53
C SER A 47 22.02 -0.56 9.58
N SER A 48 21.42 -0.17 8.47
CA SER A 48 19.97 0.00 8.38
C SER A 48 19.23 -1.34 8.42
N ALA A 49 19.82 -2.41 7.90
CA ALA A 49 19.25 -3.75 7.97
C ALA A 49 19.09 -4.26 9.42
N ILE A 50 19.98 -3.84 10.35
CA ILE A 50 19.85 -4.15 11.77
C ILE A 50 18.61 -3.47 12.37
N ALA A 51 18.35 -2.21 12.00
CA ALA A 51 17.18 -1.47 12.46
C ALA A 51 15.87 -2.15 11.96
N ASP A 52 15.85 -2.57 10.69
CA ASP A 52 14.72 -3.32 10.13
C ASP A 52 14.51 -4.65 10.87
N LEU A 53 15.56 -5.37 11.18
CA LEU A 53 15.46 -6.64 11.89
C LEU A 53 14.88 -6.44 13.31
N ALA A 54 15.30 -5.39 14.01
CA ALA A 54 14.75 -5.04 15.32
C ALA A 54 13.26 -4.65 15.22
N LEU A 55 12.90 -3.85 14.23
CA LEU A 55 11.51 -3.45 13.98
C LEU A 55 10.65 -4.67 13.60
N ARG A 56 11.14 -5.53 12.69
CA ARG A 56 10.48 -6.79 12.31
C ARG A 56 10.19 -7.66 13.52
N THR A 57 11.19 -7.88 14.37
CA THR A 57 11.03 -8.70 15.58
C THR A 57 10.02 -8.08 16.56
N SER A 58 10.02 -6.74 16.68
CA SER A 58 9.06 -6.03 17.53
C SER A 58 7.62 -6.17 17.01
N ILE A 59 7.41 -5.99 15.72
CA ILE A 59 6.09 -6.16 15.07
C ILE A 59 5.65 -7.63 15.18
N ALA A 60 6.55 -8.58 14.88
CA ALA A 60 6.26 -10.01 14.98
C ALA A 60 5.89 -10.43 16.39
N SER A 61 6.56 -9.90 17.42
CA SER A 61 6.23 -10.15 18.82
C SER A 61 4.85 -9.61 19.19
N LEU A 62 4.52 -8.41 18.73
CA LEU A 62 3.22 -7.79 18.95
C LEU A 62 2.10 -8.58 18.27
N LEU A 63 2.30 -8.98 17.01
CA LEU A 63 1.37 -9.85 16.28
C LEU A 63 1.18 -11.18 17.00
N SER A 64 2.26 -11.82 17.42
CA SER A 64 2.22 -13.09 18.18
C SER A 64 1.35 -12.98 19.42
N ALA A 65 1.55 -11.94 20.22
CA ALA A 65 0.77 -11.71 21.44
C ALA A 65 -0.73 -11.56 21.15
N THR A 66 -1.08 -10.91 20.04
CA THR A 66 -2.50 -10.70 19.67
C THR A 66 -3.13 -11.91 18.97
N MET A 67 -2.31 -12.85 18.46
CA MET A 67 -2.79 -14.09 17.84
C MET A 67 -3.08 -15.23 18.84
N VAL A 68 -2.67 -15.11 20.10
CA VAL A 68 -2.90 -16.15 21.12
C VAL A 68 -4.39 -16.57 21.21
N PRO A 69 -5.38 -15.66 21.16
CA PRO A 69 -6.79 -16.06 21.16
C PRO A 69 -7.19 -16.94 19.97
N SER A 70 -6.54 -16.79 18.81
CA SER A 70 -6.85 -17.61 17.62
C SER A 70 -6.44 -19.07 17.79
N ILE A 71 -5.43 -19.36 18.65
CA ILE A 71 -5.06 -20.74 19.03
C ILE A 71 -6.22 -21.42 19.76
N ALA A 72 -6.90 -20.71 20.66
CA ALA A 72 -8.07 -21.24 21.35
C ALA A 72 -9.23 -21.51 20.40
N GLY A 73 -9.40 -20.69 19.36
CA GLY A 73 -10.35 -20.94 18.27
C GLY A 73 -10.00 -22.19 17.46
N ALA A 74 -8.70 -22.36 17.13
CA ALA A 74 -8.22 -23.53 16.39
C ALA A 74 -8.51 -24.88 17.08
N LEU A 75 -8.57 -24.90 18.42
CA LEU A 75 -8.97 -26.08 19.19
C LEU A 75 -10.44 -26.47 19.01
N ARG A 76 -11.28 -25.58 18.49
CA ARG A 76 -12.70 -25.84 18.23
C ARG A 76 -12.89 -26.33 16.82
N ARG A 77 -13.15 -27.60 16.66
CA ARG A 77 -13.32 -28.23 15.33
C ARG A 77 -14.32 -27.50 14.42
N SER A 78 -15.38 -26.91 14.97
CA SER A 78 -16.35 -26.15 14.19
C SER A 78 -15.79 -24.87 13.60
N GLU A 79 -14.92 -24.17 14.32
CA GLU A 79 -14.24 -22.96 13.85
C GLU A 79 -13.19 -23.29 12.78
N ALA A 80 -12.43 -24.37 12.97
CA ALA A 80 -11.45 -24.84 11.98
C ALA A 80 -12.13 -25.26 10.66
N VAL A 81 -13.26 -25.97 10.73
CA VAL A 81 -14.05 -26.34 9.53
C VAL A 81 -14.62 -25.10 8.82
N ALA A 82 -15.14 -24.13 9.59
CA ALA A 82 -15.65 -22.88 9.02
C ALA A 82 -14.54 -22.09 8.31
N GLU A 83 -13.36 -22.01 8.91
CA GLU A 83 -12.20 -21.36 8.31
C GLU A 83 -11.76 -22.03 7.00
N GLN A 84 -11.67 -23.36 6.98
CA GLN A 84 -11.34 -24.08 5.74
C GLN A 84 -12.37 -23.82 4.64
N LYS A 85 -13.66 -23.74 4.98
CA LYS A 85 -14.72 -23.38 4.01
C LYS A 85 -14.49 -21.96 3.45
N GLN A 86 -14.15 -21.01 4.32
CA GLN A 86 -13.86 -19.64 3.91
C GLN A 86 -12.63 -19.58 2.99
N LEU A 87 -11.55 -20.29 3.33
CA LEU A 87 -10.34 -20.33 2.49
C LEU A 87 -10.63 -20.91 1.11
N ARG A 88 -11.44 -21.98 1.00
CA ARG A 88 -11.84 -22.53 -0.30
C ARG A 88 -12.57 -21.51 -1.16
N PHE A 89 -13.45 -20.72 -0.57
CA PHE A 89 -14.16 -19.65 -1.28
C PHE A 89 -13.18 -18.65 -1.95
N TYR A 90 -12.14 -18.20 -1.23
CA TYR A 90 -11.17 -17.28 -1.80
C TYR A 90 -10.22 -17.98 -2.78
N ALA A 91 -9.88 -19.24 -2.55
CA ALA A 91 -9.07 -20.02 -3.49
C ALA A 91 -9.78 -20.21 -4.84
N GLU A 92 -11.10 -20.43 -4.83
CA GLU A 92 -11.93 -20.52 -6.04
C GLU A 92 -11.98 -19.19 -6.79
N LEU A 93 -12.16 -18.06 -6.10
CA LEU A 93 -12.09 -16.73 -6.71
C LEU A 93 -10.70 -16.42 -7.27
N ALA A 94 -9.64 -16.78 -6.55
CA ALA A 94 -8.27 -16.62 -7.02
C ALA A 94 -8.00 -17.43 -8.30
N ALA A 95 -8.50 -18.66 -8.36
CA ALA A 95 -8.35 -19.55 -9.52
C ALA A 95 -9.04 -19.00 -10.78
N ALA A 96 -10.11 -18.23 -10.63
CA ALA A 96 -10.80 -17.57 -11.74
C ALA A 96 -9.95 -16.48 -12.41
N LYS A 97 -8.99 -15.87 -11.70
CA LYS A 97 -8.10 -14.78 -12.15
C LYS A 97 -8.83 -13.60 -12.78
N ASP A 98 -10.09 -13.39 -12.38
CA ASP A 98 -10.91 -12.29 -12.85
C ASP A 98 -10.99 -11.21 -11.76
N PRO A 99 -10.31 -10.05 -11.95
CA PRO A 99 -10.30 -9.01 -10.95
C PRO A 99 -11.68 -8.34 -10.78
N GLN A 100 -12.55 -8.35 -11.77
CA GLN A 100 -13.87 -7.73 -11.68
C GLN A 100 -14.85 -8.60 -10.87
N VAL A 101 -14.69 -9.92 -10.92
CA VAL A 101 -15.43 -10.86 -10.09
C VAL A 101 -14.92 -10.82 -8.64
N SER A 102 -13.59 -10.78 -8.47
CA SER A 102 -12.95 -10.74 -7.15
C SER A 102 -13.17 -9.40 -6.43
N PHE A 103 -13.20 -8.29 -7.17
CA PHE A 103 -13.30 -6.92 -6.63
C PHE A 103 -14.38 -6.14 -7.40
N PRO A 104 -15.67 -6.38 -7.15
CA PRO A 104 -16.73 -5.69 -7.87
C PRO A 104 -16.69 -4.17 -7.63
N SER A 105 -17.06 -3.42 -8.67
CA SER A 105 -17.10 -1.95 -8.62
C SER A 105 -18.12 -1.44 -7.61
N PRO A 106 -17.84 -0.32 -6.92
CA PRO A 106 -18.87 0.41 -6.19
C PRO A 106 -20.05 0.75 -7.10
N GLN A 107 -21.27 0.66 -6.56
CA GLN A 107 -22.48 0.90 -7.34
C GLN A 107 -23.02 2.33 -7.16
N GLU A 108 -22.54 3.04 -6.16
CA GLU A 108 -23.04 4.36 -5.78
C GLU A 108 -21.89 5.32 -5.52
N LEU A 109 -22.06 6.57 -5.98
CA LEU A 109 -21.16 7.66 -5.65
C LEU A 109 -21.18 7.94 -4.14
N PRO A 110 -20.01 8.00 -3.47
CA PRO A 110 -19.96 8.19 -2.03
C PRO A 110 -20.43 9.59 -1.64
N ARG A 111 -21.22 9.68 -0.56
CA ARG A 111 -21.58 10.97 0.05
C ARG A 111 -20.43 11.48 0.92
N VAL A 112 -19.52 12.22 0.30
CA VAL A 112 -18.30 12.70 0.94
C VAL A 112 -18.59 13.94 1.81
N SER A 113 -18.16 13.86 3.08
CA SER A 113 -18.09 15.01 3.98
C SER A 113 -16.64 15.48 4.06
N SER A 114 -16.42 16.75 3.77
CA SER A 114 -15.11 17.41 3.82
C SER A 114 -15.07 18.41 4.97
N ARG A 115 -13.92 18.47 5.68
CA ARG A 115 -13.64 19.46 6.71
C ARG A 115 -12.19 19.91 6.59
N PRO A 116 -11.87 21.19 6.83
CA PRO A 116 -10.49 21.66 6.90
C PRO A 116 -9.65 20.75 7.81
N ALA A 117 -8.41 20.52 7.44
CA ALA A 117 -7.45 19.83 8.29
C ALA A 117 -7.03 20.73 9.46
N ASN A 118 -6.13 20.23 10.31
CA ASN A 118 -5.58 21.08 11.34
C ASN A 118 -4.63 22.14 10.72
N PRO A 119 -4.45 23.31 11.37
CA PRO A 119 -3.61 24.38 10.84
C PRO A 119 -2.15 23.97 10.57
N VAL A 120 -1.63 22.94 11.26
CA VAL A 120 -0.27 22.43 11.03
C VAL A 120 -0.17 21.74 9.65
N ALA A 121 -1.20 20.99 9.25
CA ALA A 121 -1.24 20.37 7.93
C ALA A 121 -1.28 21.40 6.81
N GLU A 122 -2.09 22.45 6.95
CA GLU A 122 -2.18 23.57 6.00
C GLU A 122 -0.85 24.35 5.94
N TRP A 123 -0.22 24.59 7.10
CA TRP A 123 1.09 25.24 7.16
C TRP A 123 2.19 24.42 6.47
N VAL A 124 2.20 23.10 6.66
CA VAL A 124 3.16 22.19 6.01
C VAL A 124 2.92 22.12 4.50
N ALA A 125 1.66 22.08 4.07
CA ALA A 125 1.27 22.07 2.66
C ALA A 125 1.54 23.43 1.99
N LYS A 126 1.39 24.52 2.72
CA LYS A 126 1.24 25.89 2.20
C LYS A 126 0.05 26.02 1.23
N GLY A 127 -1.05 25.34 1.54
CA GLY A 127 -2.24 25.28 0.69
C GLY A 127 -3.43 24.60 1.39
N ASN A 128 -4.48 24.35 0.65
CA ASN A 128 -5.72 23.78 1.15
C ASN A 128 -5.59 22.28 1.47
N VAL A 129 -5.80 21.93 2.72
CA VAL A 129 -5.82 20.53 3.18
C VAL A 129 -7.14 20.22 3.84
N SER A 130 -7.84 19.22 3.33
CA SER A 130 -9.12 18.77 3.86
C SER A 130 -9.06 17.32 4.31
N ASN A 131 -9.68 17.02 5.46
CA ASN A 131 -9.99 15.66 5.84
C ASN A 131 -11.35 15.30 5.27
N ILE A 132 -11.37 14.29 4.42
CA ILE A 132 -12.60 13.76 3.82
C ILE A 132 -12.98 12.45 4.48
N ARG A 133 -14.29 12.21 4.56
CA ARG A 133 -14.85 10.96 5.06
C ARG A 133 -16.18 10.65 4.42
N PHE A 134 -16.47 9.35 4.31
CA PHE A 134 -17.78 8.85 3.89
C PHE A 134 -18.02 7.46 4.50
N ARG A 135 -19.28 7.01 4.49
CA ARG A 135 -19.61 5.66 4.89
C ARG A 135 -19.31 4.71 3.74
N SER A 136 -18.56 3.64 4.01
CA SER A 136 -18.33 2.58 3.05
C SER A 136 -19.65 1.82 2.77
N ASN A 137 -19.92 1.59 1.49
CA ASN A 137 -20.99 0.72 1.03
C ASN A 137 -20.51 -0.71 0.76
N PHE A 138 -19.28 -1.02 1.17
CA PHE A 138 -18.70 -2.34 1.02
C PHE A 138 -19.54 -3.41 1.71
N GLN A 139 -19.80 -4.48 0.99
CA GLN A 139 -20.34 -5.72 1.53
C GLN A 139 -19.29 -6.81 1.35
N ALA A 140 -19.07 -7.60 2.40
CA ALA A 140 -18.10 -8.68 2.32
C ALA A 140 -18.38 -9.58 1.10
N VAL A 141 -17.32 -9.90 0.38
CA VAL A 141 -17.39 -10.72 -0.83
C VAL A 141 -17.84 -12.13 -0.47
N ASN A 142 -17.30 -12.66 0.63
CA ASN A 142 -17.79 -13.92 1.19
C ASN A 142 -19.09 -13.71 1.97
N PRO A 143 -20.21 -14.34 1.54
CA PRO A 143 -21.49 -14.20 2.22
C PRO A 143 -21.45 -14.57 3.70
N ASP A 144 -20.64 -15.56 4.09
CA ASP A 144 -20.52 -16.03 5.48
C ASP A 144 -19.85 -14.99 6.40
N MET A 145 -19.21 -13.96 5.84
CA MET A 145 -18.52 -12.90 6.59
C MET A 145 -19.28 -11.56 6.63
N ARG A 146 -20.44 -11.46 5.98
CA ARG A 146 -21.18 -10.19 5.84
C ARG A 146 -21.58 -9.58 7.18
N ASP A 147 -22.13 -10.37 8.08
CA ASP A 147 -22.57 -9.87 9.39
C ASP A 147 -21.37 -9.40 10.24
N GLN A 148 -20.26 -10.15 10.20
CA GLN A 148 -19.05 -9.78 10.89
C GLN A 148 -18.48 -8.46 10.35
N CYS A 149 -18.33 -8.32 9.03
CA CYS A 149 -17.81 -7.11 8.40
C CYS A 149 -18.74 -5.91 8.60
N ALA A 150 -20.05 -6.10 8.56
CA ALA A 150 -21.03 -5.05 8.86
C ALA A 150 -20.91 -4.53 10.29
N GLY A 151 -20.48 -5.37 11.24
CA GLY A 151 -20.26 -5.03 12.64
C GLY A 151 -19.05 -4.11 12.92
N PHE A 152 -18.13 -3.96 11.99
CA PHE A 152 -16.95 -3.08 12.13
C PHE A 152 -17.30 -1.60 11.92
N VAL A 153 -17.99 -1.00 12.89
CA VAL A 153 -18.62 0.33 12.76
C VAL A 153 -17.62 1.43 12.41
N ARG A 154 -16.43 1.42 13.05
CA ARG A 154 -15.39 2.45 12.81
C ARG A 154 -14.67 2.19 11.49
N ASN A 155 -14.38 0.93 11.19
CA ASN A 155 -13.75 0.52 9.95
C ASN A 155 -14.61 0.90 8.72
N ASN A 156 -15.93 0.81 8.84
CA ASN A 156 -16.88 1.13 7.79
C ASN A 156 -17.09 2.65 7.57
N VAL A 157 -16.23 3.50 8.15
CA VAL A 157 -16.11 4.91 7.80
C VAL A 157 -14.77 5.13 7.13
N VAL A 158 -14.78 5.42 5.85
CA VAL A 158 -13.59 5.74 5.06
C VAL A 158 -13.07 7.11 5.45
N HIS A 159 -11.77 7.21 5.56
CA HIS A 159 -11.06 8.46 5.83
C HIS A 159 -9.93 8.65 4.81
N ALA A 160 -9.80 9.88 4.32
CA ALA A 160 -8.64 10.30 3.54
C ALA A 160 -8.31 11.78 3.84
N GLN A 161 -7.11 12.20 3.47
CA GLN A 161 -6.71 13.59 3.48
C GLN A 161 -6.44 14.04 2.06
N HIS A 162 -7.07 15.15 1.64
CA HIS A 162 -7.00 15.69 0.29
C HIS A 162 -6.33 17.07 0.32
N TRP A 163 -5.22 17.20 -0.38
CA TRP A 163 -4.47 18.43 -0.57
C TRP A 163 -4.79 18.97 -1.96
N ARG A 164 -5.40 20.13 -2.05
CA ARG A 164 -5.88 20.70 -3.30
C ARG A 164 -5.33 22.10 -3.53
N HIS A 165 -5.03 22.39 -4.78
CA HIS A 165 -4.77 23.76 -5.21
C HIS A 165 -6.10 24.54 -5.37
N ASP A 166 -6.00 25.87 -5.31
CA ASP A 166 -7.20 26.76 -5.35
C ASP A 166 -7.69 27.04 -6.76
N ASP A 167 -6.84 26.80 -7.76
CA ASP A 167 -7.08 27.14 -9.17
C ASP A 167 -7.85 26.07 -9.98
N GLY A 168 -8.35 25.05 -9.31
CA GLY A 168 -9.14 23.96 -9.88
C GLY A 168 -8.55 22.59 -9.65
N PRO A 169 -9.20 21.54 -10.18
CA PRO A 169 -8.69 20.18 -10.06
C PRO A 169 -7.41 20.02 -10.88
N ARG A 170 -6.42 19.34 -10.28
CA ARG A 170 -5.13 19.04 -10.89
C ARG A 170 -4.91 17.54 -10.98
N PRO A 171 -3.94 17.09 -11.80
CA PRO A 171 -3.49 15.70 -11.76
C PRO A 171 -3.21 15.28 -10.32
N THR A 172 -3.81 14.17 -9.89
CA THR A 172 -3.81 13.78 -8.48
C THR A 172 -2.93 12.57 -8.24
N LEU A 173 -1.97 12.70 -7.31
CA LEU A 173 -1.21 11.57 -6.81
C LEU A 173 -1.89 11.00 -5.56
N CYS A 174 -2.41 9.79 -5.69
CA CYS A 174 -2.95 9.04 -4.56
C CYS A 174 -1.84 8.25 -3.85
N LEU A 175 -1.85 8.29 -2.51
CA LEU A 175 -0.88 7.58 -1.67
C LEU A 175 -1.58 6.66 -0.67
N ILE A 176 -1.03 5.46 -0.52
CA ILE A 176 -1.48 4.45 0.44
C ILE A 176 -0.35 4.16 1.42
N HIS A 177 -0.62 4.33 2.72
CA HIS A 177 0.36 4.10 3.78
C HIS A 177 0.64 2.61 4.02
N GLY A 178 1.74 2.30 4.70
CA GLY A 178 2.10 0.95 5.11
C GLY A 178 1.35 0.48 6.36
N PHE A 179 1.61 -0.78 6.75
CA PHE A 179 1.11 -1.34 8.00
C PHE A 179 1.49 -0.48 9.20
N MET A 180 0.61 -0.39 10.21
CA MET A 180 0.71 0.49 11.37
C MET A 180 0.64 1.99 11.08
N GLY A 181 0.48 2.44 9.84
CA GLY A 181 0.24 3.84 9.51
C GLY A 181 -0.99 4.38 10.26
N SER A 182 -0.89 5.57 10.85
CA SER A 182 -1.99 6.11 11.67
C SER A 182 -2.23 7.61 11.49
N ALA A 183 -1.28 8.46 11.79
CA ALA A 183 -1.45 9.90 11.75
C ALA A 183 -1.09 10.49 10.38
N TYR A 184 -1.98 11.30 9.81
CA TYR A 184 -1.74 11.96 8.53
C TYR A 184 -0.46 12.80 8.50
N LEU A 185 -0.15 13.49 9.57
CA LEU A 185 1.07 14.30 9.64
C LEU A 185 2.32 13.44 9.51
N PHE A 186 2.38 12.31 10.21
CA PHE A 186 3.49 11.36 10.10
C PHE A 186 3.61 10.79 8.69
N ASN A 187 2.50 10.28 8.17
CA ASN A 187 2.46 9.76 6.80
C ASN A 187 2.80 10.85 5.79
N GLY A 188 2.29 12.07 5.97
CA GLY A 188 2.55 13.19 5.08
C GLY A 188 4.02 13.59 5.00
N LEU A 189 4.72 13.59 6.13
CA LEU A 189 6.16 13.87 6.18
C LEU A 189 6.97 12.69 5.64
N PHE A 190 6.60 11.47 6.02
CA PHE A 190 7.28 10.25 5.58
C PHE A 190 7.23 10.08 4.06
N PHE A 191 6.06 10.27 3.45
CA PHE A 191 5.88 10.23 1.99
C PHE A 191 6.28 11.51 1.28
N SER A 192 6.75 12.52 2.00
CA SER A 192 7.09 13.82 1.43
C SER A 192 5.95 14.44 0.60
N LEU A 193 4.70 14.39 1.11
CA LEU A 193 3.55 14.97 0.40
C LEU A 193 3.77 16.43 -0.01
N PRO A 194 4.43 17.29 0.80
CA PRO A 194 4.74 18.66 0.38
C PRO A 194 5.61 18.75 -0.87
N TRP A 195 6.42 17.73 -1.15
CA TRP A 195 7.21 17.67 -2.38
C TRP A 195 6.29 17.57 -3.61
N PHE A 196 5.41 16.58 -3.65
CA PHE A 196 4.51 16.37 -4.79
C PHE A 196 3.52 17.52 -4.95
N TYR A 197 2.99 18.04 -3.84
CA TYR A 197 2.12 19.20 -3.87
C TYR A 197 2.80 20.42 -4.50
N ARG A 198 4.04 20.73 -4.12
CA ARG A 198 4.83 21.81 -4.74
C ARG A 198 5.22 21.53 -6.20
N CYS A 199 5.27 20.27 -6.62
CA CYS A 199 5.45 19.89 -8.02
C CYS A 199 4.15 20.03 -8.85
N GLY A 200 3.06 20.54 -8.28
CA GLY A 200 1.83 20.84 -9.00
C GLY A 200 0.77 19.74 -8.95
N TYR A 201 1.01 18.64 -8.24
CA TYR A 201 0.00 17.60 -8.04
C TYR A 201 -0.98 17.99 -6.93
N ASP A 202 -2.25 17.68 -7.10
CA ASP A 202 -3.11 17.46 -5.94
C ASP A 202 -2.73 16.11 -5.30
N VAL A 203 -2.94 15.97 -3.99
CA VAL A 203 -2.51 14.77 -3.27
C VAL A 203 -3.66 14.19 -2.46
N MET A 204 -3.89 12.89 -2.62
CA MET A 204 -4.88 12.14 -1.85
C MET A 204 -4.19 11.08 -1.00
N LEU A 205 -4.20 11.23 0.33
CA LEU A 205 -3.69 10.23 1.26
C LEU A 205 -4.85 9.39 1.81
N TYR A 206 -4.95 8.15 1.34
CA TYR A 206 -5.98 7.19 1.72
C TYR A 206 -5.61 6.45 3.01
N THR A 207 -6.60 6.23 3.88
CA THR A 207 -6.46 5.41 5.08
C THR A 207 -7.01 4.01 4.86
N LEU A 208 -6.13 3.02 4.93
CA LEU A 208 -6.50 1.60 4.81
C LEU A 208 -7.52 1.16 5.87
N PRO A 209 -8.34 0.14 5.60
CA PRO A 209 -9.20 -0.48 6.61
C PRO A 209 -8.43 -0.79 7.90
N PHE A 210 -9.11 -0.73 9.04
CA PHE A 210 -8.56 -1.00 10.37
C PHE A 210 -7.35 -0.15 10.81
N HIS A 211 -6.95 0.87 10.04
CA HIS A 211 -5.84 1.75 10.39
C HIS A 211 -6.32 3.12 10.88
N GLY A 212 -5.53 3.74 11.72
CA GLY A 212 -5.77 5.09 12.21
C GLY A 212 -7.16 5.28 12.79
N ARG A 213 -7.95 6.18 12.18
CA ARG A 213 -9.34 6.46 12.60
C ARG A 213 -10.32 5.32 12.28
N ARG A 214 -9.95 4.39 11.41
CA ARG A 214 -10.71 3.19 11.06
C ARG A 214 -10.44 2.01 12.01
N ALA A 215 -9.41 2.09 12.86
CA ALA A 215 -9.13 1.07 13.86
C ALA A 215 -10.30 0.94 14.85
N GLU A 216 -10.73 -0.29 15.13
CA GLU A 216 -11.80 -0.54 16.09
C GLU A 216 -11.40 -0.12 17.50
N LYS A 217 -12.38 0.15 18.36
CA LYS A 217 -12.19 0.81 19.66
C LYS A 217 -11.14 0.13 20.56
N TYR A 218 -11.07 -1.18 20.49
CA TYR A 218 -10.18 -2.01 21.33
C TYR A 218 -9.02 -2.61 20.56
N SER A 219 -8.74 -2.12 19.35
CA SER A 219 -7.57 -2.55 18.60
C SER A 219 -6.29 -2.18 19.36
N PRO A 220 -5.39 -3.14 19.63
CA PRO A 220 -4.16 -2.88 20.38
C PRO A 220 -3.19 -1.97 19.61
N PHE A 221 -3.29 -1.94 18.28
CA PHE A 221 -2.51 -1.06 17.39
C PHE A 221 -3.22 -0.82 16.06
N SER A 222 -2.77 0.16 15.33
CA SER A 222 -3.28 0.52 13.99
C SER A 222 -2.99 -0.61 13.00
N GLY A 223 -4.03 -1.15 12.35
CA GLY A 223 -3.93 -2.26 11.40
C GLY A 223 -4.15 -3.66 12.01
N HIS A 224 -4.35 -3.77 13.32
CA HIS A 224 -4.60 -5.07 13.97
C HIS A 224 -5.70 -5.89 13.28
N GLY A 225 -6.79 -5.24 12.88
CA GLY A 225 -7.94 -5.91 12.25
C GLY A 225 -7.61 -6.65 10.94
N TYR A 226 -6.49 -6.34 10.29
CA TYR A 226 -6.04 -7.11 9.11
C TYR A 226 -5.70 -8.57 9.46
N PHE A 227 -5.19 -8.82 10.67
CA PHE A 227 -4.73 -10.14 11.08
C PHE A 227 -5.59 -10.78 12.17
N ALA A 228 -6.46 -10.00 12.80
CA ALA A 228 -7.28 -10.46 13.92
C ALA A 228 -8.33 -11.54 13.56
N HIS A 229 -8.65 -11.66 12.29
CA HIS A 229 -9.75 -12.49 11.80
C HIS A 229 -9.27 -13.56 10.79
N GLY A 230 -8.02 -14.00 10.90
CA GLY A 230 -7.42 -15.01 10.02
C GLY A 230 -7.26 -14.54 8.58
N MET A 231 -6.92 -15.47 7.69
CA MET A 231 -6.68 -15.15 6.27
C MET A 231 -7.95 -14.72 5.53
N ALA A 232 -9.10 -15.24 5.91
CA ALA A 232 -10.39 -14.78 5.36
C ALA A 232 -10.67 -13.31 5.73
N GLY A 233 -10.38 -12.92 6.97
CA GLY A 233 -10.47 -11.53 7.41
C GLY A 233 -9.49 -10.61 6.68
N PHE A 234 -8.26 -11.09 6.41
CA PHE A 234 -7.29 -10.36 5.58
C PHE A 234 -7.82 -10.17 4.15
N ALA A 235 -8.37 -11.22 3.54
CA ALA A 235 -8.94 -11.15 2.20
C ALA A 235 -10.08 -10.11 2.11
N GLU A 236 -11.00 -10.09 3.09
CA GLU A 236 -12.08 -9.09 3.14
C GLU A 236 -11.56 -7.67 3.42
N ALA A 237 -10.54 -7.52 4.27
CA ALA A 237 -9.92 -6.23 4.51
C ALA A 237 -9.27 -5.67 3.22
N MET A 238 -8.65 -6.53 2.41
CA MET A 238 -8.09 -6.15 1.12
C MET A 238 -9.20 -5.84 0.10
N ALA A 239 -10.27 -6.64 0.06
CA ALA A 239 -11.42 -6.37 -0.79
C ALA A 239 -12.06 -5.02 -0.45
N GLN A 240 -12.22 -4.72 0.84
CA GLN A 240 -12.71 -3.42 1.30
C GLN A 240 -11.73 -2.29 0.96
N ALA A 241 -10.42 -2.52 1.05
CA ALA A 241 -9.43 -1.52 0.68
C ALA A 241 -9.55 -1.12 -0.80
N VAL A 242 -9.72 -2.10 -1.68
CA VAL A 242 -9.95 -1.87 -3.11
C VAL A 242 -11.27 -1.17 -3.37
N HIS A 243 -12.37 -1.66 -2.79
CA HIS A 243 -13.70 -1.07 -2.95
C HIS A 243 -13.76 0.40 -2.50
N ASP A 244 -13.26 0.69 -1.31
CA ASP A 244 -13.29 2.04 -0.73
C ASP A 244 -12.37 3.00 -1.50
N PHE A 245 -11.24 2.50 -2.01
CA PHE A 245 -10.37 3.29 -2.86
C PHE A 245 -11.04 3.60 -4.21
N ARG A 246 -11.72 2.65 -4.83
CA ARG A 246 -12.50 2.88 -6.06
C ARG A 246 -13.60 3.93 -5.84
N SER A 247 -14.26 3.91 -4.67
CA SER A 247 -15.19 4.98 -4.27
C SER A 247 -14.51 6.34 -4.14
N LEU A 248 -13.23 6.40 -3.73
CA LEU A 248 -12.45 7.66 -3.77
C LEU A 248 -12.11 8.09 -5.19
N LEU A 249 -11.86 7.16 -6.10
CA LEU A 249 -11.68 7.47 -7.53
C LEU A 249 -12.95 8.06 -8.11
N ASP A 250 -14.13 7.51 -7.80
CA ASP A 250 -15.44 8.06 -8.21
C ASP A 250 -15.63 9.51 -7.69
N TYR A 251 -15.21 9.77 -6.44
CA TYR A 251 -15.21 11.12 -5.88
C TYR A 251 -14.25 12.06 -6.62
N LEU A 252 -13.04 11.61 -6.94
CA LEU A 252 -12.07 12.43 -7.67
C LEU A 252 -12.58 12.80 -9.06
N GLU A 253 -13.09 11.84 -9.81
CA GLU A 253 -13.71 12.10 -11.13
C GLU A 253 -14.91 13.06 -11.02
N TYR A 254 -15.79 12.86 -10.03
CA TYR A 254 -16.91 13.77 -9.77
C TYR A 254 -16.45 15.20 -9.48
N THR A 255 -15.27 15.39 -8.87
CA THR A 255 -14.68 16.71 -8.61
C THR A 255 -13.86 17.27 -9.79
N GLY A 256 -13.82 16.56 -10.92
CA GLY A 256 -13.19 17.01 -12.17
C GLY A 256 -11.72 16.58 -12.32
N VAL A 257 -11.23 15.66 -11.50
CA VAL A 257 -9.88 15.08 -11.67
C VAL A 257 -9.92 14.06 -12.81
N ASP A 258 -9.11 14.25 -13.83
CA ASP A 258 -9.04 13.40 -15.02
C ASP A 258 -7.76 12.53 -15.08
N ARG A 259 -6.75 12.85 -14.28
CA ARG A 259 -5.48 12.14 -14.26
C ARG A 259 -5.08 11.72 -12.84
N ILE A 260 -4.95 10.41 -12.65
CA ILE A 260 -4.69 9.81 -11.34
C ILE A 260 -3.49 8.89 -11.43
N ALA A 261 -2.49 9.14 -10.60
CA ALA A 261 -1.39 8.21 -10.33
C ALA A 261 -1.50 7.65 -8.92
N LEU A 262 -0.98 6.45 -8.72
CA LEU A 262 -1.06 5.72 -7.46
C LEU A 262 0.32 5.31 -6.97
N THR A 263 0.59 5.56 -5.70
CA THR A 263 1.77 5.03 -5.01
C THR A 263 1.40 4.53 -3.63
N GLY A 264 2.20 3.66 -3.08
CA GLY A 264 2.02 3.18 -1.72
C GLY A 264 3.26 2.47 -1.23
N MET A 265 3.41 2.36 0.08
CA MET A 265 4.55 1.75 0.72
C MET A 265 4.20 0.45 1.43
N SER A 266 5.04 -0.58 1.32
CA SER A 266 4.86 -1.84 2.06
C SER A 266 3.49 -2.47 1.77
N LEU A 267 2.61 -2.60 2.78
CA LEU A 267 1.20 -2.97 2.60
C LEU A 267 0.47 -2.02 1.64
N GLY A 268 0.80 -0.71 1.65
CA GLY A 268 0.29 0.24 0.68
C GLY A 268 0.84 -0.01 -0.72
N GLY A 269 2.09 -0.48 -0.85
CA GLY A 269 2.68 -0.94 -2.10
C GLY A 269 1.97 -2.16 -2.67
N TYR A 270 1.65 -3.13 -1.82
CA TYR A 270 0.80 -4.27 -2.14
C TYR A 270 -0.57 -3.83 -2.64
N THR A 271 -1.23 -2.97 -1.86
CA THR A 271 -2.58 -2.48 -2.18
C THR A 271 -2.59 -1.66 -3.48
N SER A 272 -1.58 -0.82 -3.71
CA SER A 272 -1.47 -0.02 -4.93
C SER A 272 -1.24 -0.89 -6.16
N ALA A 273 -0.42 -1.94 -6.04
CA ALA A 273 -0.20 -2.89 -7.12
C ALA A 273 -1.46 -3.70 -7.45
N LEU A 274 -2.24 -4.09 -6.43
CA LEU A 274 -3.52 -4.76 -6.62
C LEU A 274 -4.55 -3.85 -7.28
N ILE A 275 -4.72 -2.60 -6.80
CA ILE A 275 -5.65 -1.63 -7.38
C ILE A 275 -5.32 -1.35 -8.84
N ALA A 276 -4.04 -1.24 -9.20
CA ALA A 276 -3.60 -1.06 -10.58
C ALA A 276 -3.91 -2.26 -11.49
N SER A 277 -4.32 -3.40 -10.93
CA SER A 277 -4.80 -4.56 -11.70
C SER A 277 -6.33 -4.65 -11.76
N VAL A 278 -7.04 -3.76 -11.03
CA VAL A 278 -8.50 -3.81 -10.88
C VAL A 278 -9.18 -2.61 -11.53
N ASP A 279 -8.54 -1.43 -11.51
CA ASP A 279 -9.14 -0.17 -11.94
C ASP A 279 -8.27 0.53 -13.00
N ASP A 280 -8.84 0.77 -14.17
CA ASP A 280 -8.16 1.32 -15.36
C ASP A 280 -7.97 2.84 -15.32
N ARG A 281 -8.57 3.53 -14.35
CA ARG A 281 -8.38 4.98 -14.12
C ARG A 281 -6.98 5.32 -13.61
N ILE A 282 -6.23 4.33 -13.12
CA ILE A 282 -4.84 4.52 -12.68
C ILE A 282 -3.92 4.61 -13.89
N GLN A 283 -3.45 5.81 -14.18
CA GLN A 283 -2.60 6.06 -15.35
C GLN A 283 -1.15 5.65 -15.13
N ALA A 284 -0.64 5.79 -13.91
CA ALA A 284 0.70 5.35 -13.55
C ALA A 284 0.74 4.84 -12.10
N VAL A 285 1.59 3.84 -11.83
CA VAL A 285 1.66 3.22 -10.49
C VAL A 285 3.10 3.03 -10.03
N ILE A 286 3.35 3.36 -8.75
CA ILE A 286 4.68 3.28 -8.13
C ILE A 286 4.58 2.55 -6.78
N PRO A 287 4.59 1.21 -6.72
CA PRO A 287 4.77 0.48 -5.47
C PRO A 287 6.17 0.74 -4.89
N ASN A 288 6.23 1.15 -3.63
CA ASN A 288 7.47 1.41 -2.91
C ASN A 288 7.65 0.36 -1.82
N VAL A 289 8.78 -0.33 -1.81
CA VAL A 289 9.09 -1.46 -0.92
C VAL A 289 7.91 -2.43 -0.74
N PRO A 290 7.29 -2.91 -1.83
CA PRO A 290 6.05 -3.66 -1.75
C PRO A 290 6.25 -5.03 -1.09
N VAL A 291 5.31 -5.42 -0.23
CA VAL A 291 5.08 -6.83 0.11
C VAL A 291 4.15 -7.39 -0.96
N VAL A 292 4.39 -8.58 -1.52
CA VAL A 292 3.51 -9.19 -2.54
C VAL A 292 3.06 -10.61 -2.19
N THR A 293 3.73 -11.24 -1.22
CA THR A 293 3.37 -12.54 -0.66
C THR A 293 3.35 -12.43 0.87
N PRO A 294 2.24 -11.93 1.46
CA PRO A 294 2.15 -11.69 2.91
C PRO A 294 2.27 -12.98 3.73
N ASP A 295 1.79 -14.12 3.21
CA ASP A 295 1.95 -15.45 3.78
C ASP A 295 3.43 -15.81 3.96
N ARG A 296 4.22 -15.79 2.90
CA ARG A 296 5.66 -16.08 2.96
C ARG A 296 6.44 -15.06 3.80
N THR A 297 5.98 -13.82 3.81
CA THR A 297 6.59 -12.78 4.64
C THR A 297 6.46 -13.11 6.13
N VAL A 298 5.29 -13.61 6.57
CA VAL A 298 5.07 -14.02 7.96
C VAL A 298 5.93 -15.22 8.35
N ASP A 299 6.20 -16.14 7.42
CA ASP A 299 7.05 -17.32 7.68
C ASP A 299 8.48 -16.95 8.11
N GLU A 300 8.97 -15.79 7.69
CA GLU A 300 10.27 -15.27 8.09
C GLU A 300 10.24 -14.47 9.41
N TRP A 301 9.07 -14.14 9.93
CA TRP A 301 8.90 -13.21 11.04
C TRP A 301 8.84 -13.93 12.39
N PHE A 302 10.01 -14.24 12.98
CA PHE A 302 10.07 -14.77 14.35
C PHE A 302 9.65 -13.68 15.37
N PRO A 303 8.80 -13.99 16.37
CA PRO A 303 8.20 -15.30 16.72
C PRO A 303 6.84 -15.58 16.04
N ALA A 304 6.30 -14.69 15.23
CA ALA A 304 4.96 -14.85 14.64
C ALA A 304 4.84 -16.15 13.83
N ASN A 305 5.86 -16.51 13.08
CA ASN A 305 5.89 -17.75 12.31
C ASN A 305 5.67 -18.99 13.17
N LYS A 306 6.18 -19.01 14.42
CA LYS A 306 5.98 -20.14 15.34
C LYS A 306 4.57 -20.22 15.89
N VAL A 307 3.96 -19.06 16.14
CA VAL A 307 2.57 -18.97 16.60
C VAL A 307 1.61 -19.41 15.48
N VAL A 308 1.84 -18.96 14.25
CA VAL A 308 1.06 -19.37 13.07
C VAL A 308 1.21 -20.88 12.84
N ALA A 309 2.44 -21.40 12.78
CA ALA A 309 2.70 -22.83 12.58
C ALA A 309 2.03 -23.71 13.65
N LEU A 310 2.09 -23.29 14.92
CA LEU A 310 1.41 -24.01 16.01
C LEU A 310 -0.11 -24.00 15.84
N ARG A 311 -0.69 -22.84 15.53
CA ARG A 311 -2.12 -22.67 15.29
C ARG A 311 -2.59 -23.55 14.12
N ASP A 312 -1.87 -23.53 13.02
CA ASP A 312 -2.22 -24.27 11.81
C ASP A 312 -2.09 -25.78 12.00
N TRP A 313 -1.07 -26.21 12.75
CA TRP A 313 -0.94 -27.60 13.17
C TRP A 313 -2.14 -28.06 14.02
N ILE A 314 -2.57 -27.24 14.99
CA ILE A 314 -3.75 -27.54 15.84
C ILE A 314 -5.03 -27.59 15.01
N ALA A 315 -5.21 -26.63 14.11
CA ALA A 315 -6.40 -26.54 13.25
C ALA A 315 -6.43 -27.62 12.16
N GLY A 316 -5.29 -28.28 11.89
CA GLY A 316 -5.15 -29.16 10.72
C GLY A 316 -5.31 -28.38 9.41
N THR A 317 -4.75 -27.16 9.36
CA THR A 317 -4.86 -26.26 8.20
C THR A 317 -4.06 -26.83 7.02
N ASP A 318 -4.69 -26.85 5.86
CA ASP A 318 -4.04 -27.23 4.61
C ASP A 318 -3.24 -26.04 4.07
N THR A 319 -1.92 -26.16 4.04
CA THR A 319 -1.00 -25.10 3.60
C THR A 319 -1.21 -24.73 2.13
N GLU A 320 -1.47 -25.70 1.25
CA GLU A 320 -1.74 -25.45 -0.16
C GLU A 320 -3.01 -24.63 -0.34
N LEU A 321 -4.02 -24.90 0.49
CA LEU A 321 -5.26 -24.13 0.50
C LEU A 321 -5.04 -22.69 0.98
N VAL A 322 -4.19 -22.48 1.98
CA VAL A 322 -3.81 -21.12 2.45
C VAL A 322 -3.11 -20.34 1.35
N GLU A 323 -2.11 -20.95 0.69
CA GLU A 323 -1.41 -20.32 -0.43
C GLU A 323 -2.39 -19.98 -1.57
N ALA A 324 -3.26 -20.90 -1.95
CA ALA A 324 -4.26 -20.67 -2.97
C ALA A 324 -5.24 -19.54 -2.61
N ALA A 325 -5.70 -19.48 -1.36
CA ALA A 325 -6.59 -18.43 -0.87
C ALA A 325 -5.89 -17.06 -0.82
N THR A 326 -4.61 -17.01 -0.46
CA THR A 326 -3.82 -15.77 -0.39
C THR A 326 -3.69 -15.13 -1.77
N MET A 327 -3.68 -15.92 -2.84
CA MET A 327 -3.65 -15.43 -4.22
C MET A 327 -4.86 -14.58 -4.58
N TYR A 328 -6.00 -14.69 -3.87
CA TYR A 328 -7.18 -13.86 -4.07
C TYR A 328 -6.87 -12.37 -4.05
N SER A 329 -6.11 -11.90 -3.09
CA SER A 329 -5.73 -10.48 -2.97
C SER A 329 -4.32 -10.18 -3.48
N SER A 330 -3.57 -11.18 -3.94
CA SER A 330 -2.20 -10.97 -4.41
C SER A 330 -2.16 -10.22 -5.75
N PRO A 331 -1.36 -9.13 -5.86
CA PRO A 331 -1.14 -8.46 -7.14
C PRO A 331 -0.46 -9.37 -8.17
N LEU A 332 0.14 -10.48 -7.76
CA LEU A 332 0.75 -11.48 -8.66
C LEU A 332 -0.29 -12.36 -9.37
N ASN A 333 -1.55 -12.34 -8.91
CA ASN A 333 -2.62 -13.13 -9.53
C ASN A 333 -3.27 -12.43 -10.73
N TYR A 334 -3.13 -11.12 -10.85
CA TYR A 334 -3.83 -10.30 -11.83
C TYR A 334 -2.85 -9.51 -12.69
N ARG A 335 -3.20 -9.31 -13.96
CA ARG A 335 -2.38 -8.48 -14.85
C ARG A 335 -2.54 -7.00 -14.53
N PRO A 336 -1.46 -6.21 -14.45
CA PRO A 336 -1.56 -4.77 -14.27
C PRO A 336 -2.18 -4.10 -15.50
N LEU A 337 -3.10 -3.15 -15.30
CA LEU A 337 -3.78 -2.41 -16.36
C LEU A 337 -2.92 -1.27 -16.94
N PRO A 338 -2.18 -0.47 -16.14
CA PRO A 338 -1.26 0.52 -16.71
C PRO A 338 -0.23 -0.12 -17.63
N ALA A 339 0.11 0.52 -18.74
CA ALA A 339 1.13 0.05 -19.67
C ALA A 339 2.50 -0.09 -18.98
N LYS A 340 3.41 -0.89 -19.55
CA LYS A 340 4.71 -1.23 -18.95
C LYS A 340 5.55 0.00 -18.59
N ASP A 341 5.56 1.01 -19.44
CA ASP A 341 6.24 2.29 -19.27
C ASP A 341 5.62 3.19 -18.19
N ARG A 342 4.41 2.86 -17.72
CA ARG A 342 3.67 3.55 -16.66
C ARG A 342 3.75 2.85 -15.30
N ARG A 343 4.66 1.89 -15.16
CA ARG A 343 4.91 1.11 -13.94
C ARG A 343 6.35 1.34 -13.47
N LEU A 344 6.54 1.76 -12.22
CA LEU A 344 7.84 1.93 -11.59
C LEU A 344 7.82 1.23 -10.23
N ILE A 345 8.75 0.32 -9.98
CA ILE A 345 8.93 -0.29 -8.65
C ILE A 345 10.13 0.35 -7.98
N ILE A 346 9.98 0.69 -6.69
CA ILE A 346 11.07 1.22 -5.86
C ILE A 346 11.33 0.25 -4.72
N ALA A 347 12.58 -0.14 -4.50
CA ALA A 347 12.94 -1.10 -3.46
C ALA A 347 14.25 -0.77 -2.77
N GLY A 348 14.35 -1.10 -1.49
CA GLY A 348 15.53 -0.92 -0.67
C GLY A 348 16.43 -2.16 -0.69
N LEU A 349 17.74 -1.96 -0.91
CA LEU A 349 18.72 -3.06 -0.93
C LEU A 349 18.89 -3.74 0.43
N GLY A 350 18.68 -3.01 1.53
CA GLY A 350 18.81 -3.50 2.89
C GLY A 350 17.48 -3.86 3.56
N ASP A 351 16.39 -3.91 2.81
CA ASP A 351 15.07 -4.19 3.35
C ASP A 351 14.97 -5.60 3.96
N ARG A 352 14.56 -5.67 5.24
CA ARG A 352 14.38 -6.91 5.99
C ARG A 352 12.93 -7.13 6.46
N LEU A 353 12.05 -6.16 6.21
CA LEU A 353 10.60 -6.32 6.44
C LEU A 353 9.92 -6.86 5.18
N ALA A 354 10.20 -6.25 4.03
CA ALA A 354 9.81 -6.74 2.71
C ALA A 354 11.10 -7.02 1.92
N PRO A 355 11.68 -8.21 2.02
CA PRO A 355 12.94 -8.53 1.36
C PRO A 355 12.94 -8.17 -0.12
N PRO A 356 14.10 -7.81 -0.71
CA PRO A 356 14.22 -7.44 -2.12
C PRO A 356 13.52 -8.39 -3.10
N GLU A 357 13.46 -9.67 -2.76
CA GLU A 357 12.80 -10.72 -3.51
C GLU A 357 11.30 -10.45 -3.74
N GLN A 358 10.64 -9.77 -2.81
CA GLN A 358 9.24 -9.36 -2.96
C GLN A 358 9.06 -8.39 -4.15
N ALA A 359 9.92 -7.41 -4.23
CA ALA A 359 9.91 -6.44 -5.33
C ALA A 359 10.35 -7.08 -6.65
N GLU A 360 11.31 -8.02 -6.62
CA GLU A 360 11.76 -8.78 -7.79
C GLU A 360 10.62 -9.66 -8.36
N MET A 361 9.85 -10.34 -7.51
CA MET A 361 8.67 -11.10 -7.95
C MET A 361 7.64 -10.22 -8.65
N LEU A 362 7.36 -9.04 -8.10
CA LEU A 362 6.44 -8.08 -8.75
C LEU A 362 7.00 -7.58 -10.08
N TRP A 363 8.30 -7.32 -10.16
CA TRP A 363 8.95 -6.86 -11.36
C TRP A 363 8.89 -7.91 -12.49
N GLU A 364 9.16 -9.17 -12.19
CA GLU A 364 9.01 -10.26 -13.17
C GLU A 364 7.56 -10.37 -13.65
N HIS A 365 6.61 -10.32 -12.71
CA HIS A 365 5.17 -10.37 -13.03
C HIS A 365 4.71 -9.17 -13.87
N TRP A 366 5.34 -8.00 -13.69
CA TRP A 366 5.04 -6.77 -14.41
C TRP A 366 5.85 -6.59 -15.70
N ASP A 367 6.24 -7.68 -16.33
CA ASP A 367 6.97 -7.72 -17.62
C ASP A 367 8.31 -6.97 -17.56
N ARG A 368 8.96 -6.94 -16.39
CA ARG A 368 10.22 -6.23 -16.17
C ARG A 368 10.10 -4.75 -16.49
N CYS A 369 9.17 -4.10 -15.83
CA CYS A 369 8.92 -2.65 -15.92
C CYS A 369 10.09 -1.83 -15.36
N THR A 370 9.96 -0.50 -15.35
CA THR A 370 10.97 0.38 -14.74
C THR A 370 11.16 0.05 -13.26
N PHE A 371 12.43 0.01 -12.83
CA PHE A 371 12.79 -0.37 -11.46
C PHE A 371 13.84 0.58 -10.90
N HIS A 372 13.78 0.86 -9.59
CA HIS A 372 14.77 1.66 -8.91
C HIS A 372 15.17 1.04 -7.56
N TRP A 373 16.46 0.69 -7.43
CA TRP A 373 17.05 0.33 -6.15
C TRP A 373 17.57 1.57 -5.43
N PHE A 374 17.30 1.67 -4.13
CA PHE A 374 17.96 2.67 -3.29
C PHE A 374 18.80 2.01 -2.17
N PRO A 375 19.94 2.65 -1.78
CA PRO A 375 20.73 2.21 -0.64
C PRO A 375 20.03 2.62 0.64
N GLY A 376 19.34 1.69 1.27
CA GLY A 376 18.54 1.89 2.48
C GLY A 376 17.73 0.65 2.80
N ASN A 377 16.85 0.78 3.76
CA ASN A 377 15.99 -0.30 4.22
C ASN A 377 14.51 0.07 4.08
N HIS A 378 13.63 -0.72 4.74
CA HIS A 378 12.19 -0.55 4.67
C HIS A 378 11.70 0.81 5.17
N VAL A 379 12.33 1.35 6.23
CA VAL A 379 11.88 2.59 6.90
C VAL A 379 12.85 3.74 6.69
N LEU A 380 14.16 3.48 6.69
CA LEU A 380 15.18 4.52 6.57
C LEU A 380 15.59 4.69 5.10
N HIS A 381 14.96 5.62 4.44
CA HIS A 381 15.20 5.98 3.04
C HIS A 381 16.27 7.07 2.96
N VAL A 382 17.53 6.69 3.13
CA VAL A 382 18.64 7.65 3.25
C VAL A 382 18.83 8.49 1.97
N SER A 383 18.41 7.98 0.81
CA SER A 383 18.45 8.67 -0.49
C SER A 383 17.06 9.16 -0.94
N GLN A 384 16.16 9.47 0.00
CA GLN A 384 14.80 9.88 -0.33
C GLN A 384 14.71 11.00 -1.39
N PRO A 385 15.52 12.08 -1.37
CA PRO A 385 15.45 13.11 -2.42
C PRO A 385 15.71 12.57 -3.82
N ASP A 386 16.54 11.54 -3.97
CA ASP A 386 16.89 10.99 -5.29
C ASP A 386 15.72 10.22 -5.90
N TYR A 387 15.08 9.34 -5.14
CA TYR A 387 13.94 8.64 -5.69
C TYR A 387 12.69 9.52 -5.80
N LEU A 388 12.50 10.56 -4.98
CA LEU A 388 11.42 11.53 -5.16
C LEU A 388 11.54 12.27 -6.50
N ARG A 389 12.75 12.72 -6.85
CA ARG A 389 13.01 13.31 -8.17
C ARG A 389 12.74 12.30 -9.29
N ARG A 390 13.13 11.03 -9.09
CA ARG A 390 12.87 9.98 -10.07
C ARG A 390 11.37 9.71 -10.23
N MET A 391 10.62 9.61 -9.13
CA MET A 391 9.16 9.50 -9.17
C MET A 391 8.53 10.65 -9.93
N THR A 392 8.93 11.89 -9.63
CA THR A 392 8.38 13.09 -10.29
C THR A 392 8.67 13.09 -11.79
N ARG A 393 9.90 12.78 -12.21
CA ARG A 393 10.25 12.67 -13.64
C ARG A 393 9.51 11.54 -14.34
N PHE A 394 9.33 10.41 -13.67
CA PHE A 394 8.59 9.28 -14.20
C PHE A 394 7.12 9.61 -14.41
N LEU A 395 6.50 10.32 -13.47
CA LEU A 395 5.07 10.64 -13.51
C LEU A 395 4.74 11.78 -14.49
N ALA A 396 5.65 12.77 -14.67
CA ALA A 396 5.35 14.01 -15.38
C ALA A 396 4.76 13.80 -16.79
N PRO A 397 5.30 12.93 -17.67
CA PRO A 397 4.76 12.73 -19.01
C PRO A 397 3.31 12.17 -19.04
N PHE A 398 2.89 11.50 -17.98
CA PHE A 398 1.57 10.86 -17.91
C PHE A 398 0.54 11.74 -17.20
N MET A 399 1.02 12.68 -16.40
CA MET A 399 0.16 13.49 -15.53
C MET A 399 -0.03 14.92 -16.04
N PHE A 400 0.93 15.48 -16.80
CA PHE A 400 0.86 16.89 -17.24
C PHE A 400 0.85 17.10 -18.76
N ASP A 401 1.24 16.07 -19.54
CA ASP A 401 1.16 16.11 -21.01
C ASP A 401 -0.18 15.55 -21.51
#